data_f038b9a82003577bffc4775bcffc8e6b
#
_entry.id   f038b9a82003577bffc4775bcffc8e6b
#
_cell.length_a   1.000
_cell.length_b   1.000
_cell.length_c   1.000
_cell.angle_alpha   90.00
_cell.angle_beta   90.00
_cell.angle_gamma   90.00
#
_symmetry.space_group_name_H-M   'P 1'
#
loop_
_entity.id
_entity.type
_entity.pdbx_description
1 polymer ?
#
loop_
_entity_poly.entity_id
_entity_poly.type
_entity_poly.pdbx_seq_one_letter_code
_entity_poly.pdbx_strand_id
1 'polypeptide(L)'
;MEIFDIFHRGKESRKKLEESRARLYRVAYSWCRNAALADDLVQETLIKAYRKSDQLRDPKAGQSWLFSILSNCFNDHFRRNRETEDIDNLTLVAESTPESDVDEMQIVDRVRKAVALLSAGQRQVMTLVDLEGFSYIEVSQILEIPIGTVMSRLCRARNALKERLLSEFEKQPGLQDAVLRRVK
;
A
#
# COMPACT_ATOMS: atom_id res chain seq x y z
N MET A 1 10.19 -6.40 -17.55
CA MET A 1 8.79 -6.01 -17.92
C MET A 1 8.83 -4.53 -18.22
N GLU A 2 8.62 -4.16 -19.47
CA GLU A 2 8.86 -2.78 -19.92
C GLU A 2 7.63 -1.92 -19.65
N ILE A 3 7.76 -0.90 -18.79
CA ILE A 3 6.69 0.10 -18.54
C ILE A 3 6.36 0.90 -19.81
N PHE A 4 7.30 1.05 -20.74
CA PHE A 4 7.02 1.66 -22.04
C PHE A 4 5.91 0.95 -22.82
N ASP A 5 5.79 -0.37 -22.69
CA ASP A 5 4.69 -1.13 -23.29
C ASP A 5 3.31 -0.75 -22.70
N ILE A 6 3.27 -0.16 -21.52
CA ILE A 6 2.02 0.25 -20.86
C ILE A 6 1.38 1.43 -21.60
N PHE A 7 2.18 2.29 -22.22
CA PHE A 7 1.71 3.50 -22.89
C PHE A 7 1.58 3.37 -24.41
N HIS A 8 1.95 2.22 -25.01
CA HIS A 8 1.77 1.97 -26.43
C HIS A 8 0.39 1.38 -26.74
N ARG A 9 -0.18 1.73 -27.91
CA ARG A 9 -1.52 1.33 -28.36
C ARG A 9 -1.59 -0.14 -28.80
N GLY A 10 -1.69 -1.09 -27.85
CA GLY A 10 -1.89 -2.50 -28.11
C GLY A 10 -2.73 -3.19 -27.04
N LYS A 11 -3.35 -4.34 -27.35
CA LYS A 11 -4.15 -5.12 -26.36
C LYS A 11 -3.31 -5.53 -25.15
N GLU A 12 -2.05 -5.88 -25.36
CA GLU A 12 -1.12 -6.29 -24.31
C GLU A 12 -0.71 -5.13 -23.40
N SER A 13 -0.50 -3.96 -23.98
CA SER A 13 -0.23 -2.72 -23.25
C SER A 13 -1.40 -2.31 -22.36
N ARG A 14 -2.62 -2.51 -22.84
CA ARG A 14 -3.83 -2.20 -22.07
C ARG A 14 -3.96 -3.10 -20.83
N LYS A 15 -3.70 -4.40 -20.99
CA LYS A 15 -3.71 -5.36 -19.88
C LYS A 15 -2.65 -5.02 -18.84
N LYS A 16 -1.43 -4.72 -19.26
CA LYS A 16 -0.33 -4.30 -18.37
C LYS A 16 -0.66 -3.01 -17.62
N LEU A 17 -1.33 -2.06 -18.27
CA LEU A 17 -1.79 -0.83 -17.64
C LEU A 17 -2.85 -1.10 -16.56
N GLU A 18 -3.82 -1.96 -16.85
CA GLU A 18 -4.87 -2.35 -15.91
C GLU A 18 -4.27 -3.08 -14.69
N GLU A 19 -3.33 -4.01 -14.92
CA GLU A 19 -2.61 -4.71 -13.84
C GLU A 19 -1.81 -3.73 -12.97
N SER A 20 -1.10 -2.80 -13.57
CA SER A 20 -0.34 -1.77 -12.86
C SER A 20 -1.26 -0.84 -12.07
N ARG A 21 -2.40 -0.44 -12.66
CA ARG A 21 -3.41 0.37 -11.99
C ARG A 21 -3.98 -0.35 -10.75
N ALA A 22 -4.32 -1.63 -10.89
CA ALA A 22 -4.85 -2.42 -9.79
C ALA A 22 -3.83 -2.56 -8.64
N ARG A 23 -2.54 -2.73 -8.95
CA ARG A 23 -1.47 -2.78 -7.94
C ARG A 23 -1.31 -1.44 -7.23
N LEU A 24 -1.21 -0.34 -7.98
CA LEU A 24 -1.14 1.01 -7.44
C LEU A 24 -2.33 1.32 -6.54
N TYR A 25 -3.54 0.95 -6.96
CA TYR A 25 -4.76 1.17 -6.18
C TYR A 25 -4.72 0.43 -4.84
N ARG A 26 -4.34 -0.85 -4.83
CA ARG A 26 -4.23 -1.61 -3.57
C ARG A 26 -3.26 -0.95 -2.59
N VAL A 27 -2.11 -0.49 -3.10
CA VAL A 27 -1.11 0.21 -2.28
C VAL A 27 -1.62 1.57 -1.81
N ALA A 28 -2.15 2.39 -2.70
CA ALA A 28 -2.72 3.69 -2.37
C ALA A 28 -3.84 3.56 -1.32
N TYR A 29 -4.76 2.62 -1.54
CA TYR A 29 -5.84 2.33 -0.59
C TYR A 29 -5.32 1.86 0.77
N SER A 30 -4.28 1.01 0.80
CA SER A 30 -3.67 0.59 2.06
C SER A 30 -3.07 1.78 2.82
N TRP A 31 -2.58 2.80 2.12
CA TRP A 31 -1.97 3.98 2.72
C TRP A 31 -3.00 5.00 3.21
N CYS A 32 -3.98 5.36 2.39
CA CYS A 32 -4.93 6.44 2.69
C CYS A 32 -6.25 5.95 3.32
N ARG A 33 -6.63 4.68 3.13
CA ARG A 33 -7.88 4.08 3.63
C ARG A 33 -9.16 4.78 3.13
N ASN A 34 -9.07 5.47 2.03
CA ASN A 34 -10.17 6.17 1.38
C ASN A 34 -10.18 5.79 -0.10
N ALA A 35 -11.27 5.23 -0.58
CA ALA A 35 -11.38 4.71 -1.94
C ALA A 35 -11.29 5.83 -2.99
N ALA A 36 -11.96 6.95 -2.77
CA ALA A 36 -11.93 8.09 -3.68
C ALA A 36 -10.52 8.69 -3.76
N LEU A 37 -9.87 8.91 -2.61
CA LEU A 37 -8.51 9.41 -2.57
C LEU A 37 -7.52 8.43 -3.21
N ALA A 38 -7.70 7.12 -3.03
CA ALA A 38 -6.85 6.12 -3.67
C ALA A 38 -6.97 6.17 -5.20
N ASP A 39 -8.19 6.30 -5.74
CA ASP A 39 -8.39 6.47 -7.17
C ASP A 39 -7.75 7.77 -7.70
N ASP A 40 -7.91 8.89 -7.00
CA ASP A 40 -7.31 10.17 -7.37
C ASP A 40 -5.77 10.08 -7.38
N LEU A 41 -5.16 9.49 -6.35
CA LEU A 41 -3.71 9.28 -6.27
C LEU A 41 -3.19 8.41 -7.42
N VAL A 42 -3.93 7.35 -7.77
CA VAL A 42 -3.57 6.48 -8.89
C VAL A 42 -3.67 7.21 -10.21
N GLN A 43 -4.74 7.95 -10.44
CA GLN A 43 -4.89 8.76 -11.67
C GLN A 43 -3.77 9.79 -11.80
N GLU A 44 -3.48 10.54 -10.73
CA GLU A 44 -2.39 11.52 -10.71
C GLU A 44 -1.03 10.84 -10.98
N THR A 45 -0.79 9.67 -10.38
CA THR A 45 0.42 8.86 -10.59
C THR A 45 0.58 8.48 -12.06
N LEU A 46 -0.47 7.96 -12.69
CA LEU A 46 -0.43 7.53 -14.08
C LEU A 46 -0.24 8.71 -15.04
N ILE A 47 -0.88 9.86 -14.76
CA ILE A 47 -0.67 11.09 -15.55
C ILE A 47 0.78 11.57 -15.43
N LYS A 48 1.33 11.61 -14.21
CA LYS A 48 2.73 12.01 -13.98
C LYS A 48 3.71 11.03 -14.63
N ALA A 49 3.44 9.72 -14.53
CA ALA A 49 4.23 8.68 -15.18
C ALA A 49 4.22 8.82 -16.70
N TYR A 50 3.05 9.04 -17.30
CA TYR A 50 2.94 9.27 -18.74
C TYR A 50 3.76 10.48 -19.20
N ARG A 51 3.66 11.61 -18.49
CA ARG A 51 4.40 12.84 -18.83
C ARG A 51 5.92 12.71 -18.66
N LYS A 52 6.37 11.80 -17.80
CA LYS A 52 7.79 11.58 -17.48
C LYS A 52 8.33 10.27 -18.07
N SER A 53 7.58 9.60 -18.94
CA SER A 53 7.96 8.30 -19.50
C SER A 53 9.33 8.31 -20.18
N ASP A 54 9.67 9.40 -20.87
CA ASP A 54 10.97 9.56 -21.54
C ASP A 54 12.17 9.64 -20.57
N GLN A 55 11.91 9.86 -19.28
CA GLN A 55 12.95 9.91 -18.23
C GLN A 55 13.33 8.54 -17.70
N LEU A 56 12.50 7.53 -17.95
CA LEU A 56 12.77 6.16 -17.51
C LEU A 56 13.83 5.51 -18.42
N ARG A 57 15.09 5.52 -17.96
CA ARG A 57 16.23 4.98 -18.72
C ARG A 57 16.35 3.46 -18.61
N ASP A 58 15.94 2.87 -17.49
CA ASP A 58 15.99 1.43 -17.25
C ASP A 58 14.58 0.85 -17.11
N PRO A 59 14.12 0.05 -18.07
CA PRO A 59 12.81 -0.59 -18.01
C PRO A 59 12.61 -1.50 -16.76
N LYS A 60 13.71 -2.07 -16.24
CA LYS A 60 13.66 -2.93 -15.05
C LYS A 60 13.32 -2.14 -13.78
N ALA A 61 13.73 -0.88 -13.71
CA ALA A 61 13.41 0.02 -12.61
C ALA A 61 11.99 0.61 -12.70
N GLY A 62 11.25 0.29 -13.75
CA GLY A 62 9.98 0.91 -14.05
C GLY A 62 8.92 0.73 -12.96
N GLN A 63 8.89 -0.41 -12.28
CA GLN A 63 7.93 -0.61 -11.18
C GLN A 63 8.30 0.25 -9.97
N SER A 64 9.53 0.20 -9.50
CA SER A 64 9.97 1.03 -8.37
C SER A 64 9.81 2.52 -8.66
N TRP A 65 10.11 2.94 -9.91
CA TRP A 65 9.87 4.30 -10.36
C TRP A 65 8.38 4.71 -10.31
N LEU A 66 7.47 3.82 -10.73
CA LEU A 66 6.04 4.10 -10.69
C LEU A 66 5.54 4.24 -9.24
N PHE A 67 6.03 3.40 -8.32
CA PHE A 67 5.72 3.50 -6.90
C PHE A 67 6.36 4.71 -6.23
N SER A 68 7.52 5.21 -6.69
CA SER A 68 8.09 6.47 -6.20
C SER A 68 7.22 7.67 -6.59
N ILE A 69 6.63 7.68 -7.78
CA ILE A 69 5.66 8.70 -8.17
C ILE A 69 4.41 8.64 -7.29
N LEU A 70 3.88 7.44 -6.99
CA LEU A 70 2.75 7.27 -6.08
C LEU A 70 3.07 7.79 -4.67
N SER A 71 4.27 7.45 -4.15
CA SER A 71 4.72 7.94 -2.84
C SER A 71 4.77 9.46 -2.79
N ASN A 72 5.27 10.08 -3.84
CA ASN A 72 5.34 11.54 -3.93
C ASN A 72 3.94 12.18 -4.03
N CYS A 73 3.01 11.61 -4.82
CA CYS A 73 1.63 12.07 -4.87
C CYS A 73 0.95 11.98 -3.49
N PHE A 74 1.14 10.86 -2.80
CA PHE A 74 0.61 10.65 -1.46
C PHE A 74 1.15 11.67 -0.45
N ASN A 75 2.47 11.84 -0.40
CA ASN A 75 3.11 12.79 0.52
C ASN A 75 2.71 14.24 0.21
N ASP A 76 2.61 14.62 -1.08
CA ASP A 76 2.16 15.94 -1.51
C ASP A 76 0.72 16.23 -1.09
N HIS A 77 -0.19 15.24 -1.23
CA HIS A 77 -1.58 15.38 -0.80
C HIS A 77 -1.66 15.67 0.70
N PHE A 78 -0.98 14.89 1.52
CA PHE A 78 -1.01 15.08 2.97
C PHE A 78 -0.27 16.33 3.43
N ARG A 79 0.77 16.77 2.73
CA ARG A 79 1.43 18.04 3.03
C ARG A 79 0.49 19.22 2.78
N ARG A 80 -0.19 19.24 1.63
CA ARG A 80 -1.16 20.31 1.30
C ARG A 80 -2.32 20.35 2.29
N ASN A 81 -2.84 19.19 2.70
CA ASN A 81 -3.94 19.15 3.67
C ASN A 81 -3.51 19.63 5.06
N ARG A 82 -2.26 19.38 5.48
CA ARG A 82 -1.74 19.96 6.74
C ARG A 82 -1.59 21.47 6.70
N GLU A 83 -1.27 22.03 5.55
CA GLU A 83 -1.17 23.48 5.36
C GLU A 83 -2.56 24.16 5.30
N THR A 84 -3.61 23.38 4.98
CA THR A 84 -5.00 23.87 4.87
C THR A 84 -5.81 23.62 6.15
N GLU A 85 -5.41 22.64 6.96
CA GLU A 85 -6.04 22.27 8.23
C GLU A 85 -5.14 22.70 9.41
N ASP A 86 -5.16 24.00 9.74
CA ASP A 86 -5.08 24.40 11.14
C ASP A 86 -6.41 23.95 11.76
N ILE A 87 -6.31 23.05 12.76
CA ILE A 87 -7.43 22.54 13.59
C ILE A 87 -8.16 21.32 13.01
N ASP A 88 -8.04 20.26 13.84
CA ASP A 88 -8.84 19.03 14.00
C ASP A 88 -8.40 17.75 13.29
N ASN A 89 -7.84 16.89 14.16
CA ASN A 89 -7.91 15.42 14.20
C ASN A 89 -8.46 14.70 12.94
N LEU A 90 -7.56 14.27 12.08
CA LEU A 90 -7.87 13.23 11.09
C LEU A 90 -8.08 11.87 11.78
N THR A 91 -9.27 11.68 12.31
CA THR A 91 -9.81 10.36 12.59
C THR A 91 -10.14 9.73 11.25
N LEU A 92 -9.29 8.82 10.79
CA LEU A 92 -9.54 8.02 9.59
C LEU A 92 -10.76 7.14 9.84
N VAL A 93 -11.90 7.56 9.30
CA VAL A 93 -13.15 6.78 9.33
C VAL A 93 -12.96 5.56 8.45
N ALA A 94 -12.99 4.37 9.05
CA ALA A 94 -13.00 3.11 8.33
C ALA A 94 -14.42 2.88 7.80
N GLU A 95 -14.62 3.07 6.49
CA GLU A 95 -15.81 2.57 5.82
C GLU A 95 -15.74 1.05 5.74
N SER A 96 -16.70 0.38 6.37
CA SER A 96 -16.90 -1.07 6.28
C SER A 96 -17.60 -1.41 4.97
N THR A 97 -17.01 -2.28 4.17
CA THR A 97 -17.67 -2.91 3.02
C THR A 97 -18.43 -4.16 3.47
N PRO A 98 -19.62 -4.45 2.88
CA PRO A 98 -20.51 -5.52 3.34
C PRO A 98 -20.08 -6.92 2.90
N GLU A 99 -20.53 -7.84 3.68
CA GLU A 99 -20.60 -9.30 3.72
C GLU A 99 -20.37 -10.12 2.44
N SER A 100 -19.42 -11.07 2.51
CA SER A 100 -19.55 -12.43 1.98
C SER A 100 -18.50 -13.36 2.60
N ASP A 101 -18.86 -14.62 2.85
CA ASP A 101 -18.09 -15.74 3.43
C ASP A 101 -17.44 -15.50 4.80
N VAL A 102 -18.12 -15.99 5.85
CA VAL A 102 -17.99 -15.53 7.24
C VAL A 102 -16.61 -15.74 7.89
N ASP A 103 -15.83 -16.76 7.54
CA ASP A 103 -14.58 -17.05 8.26
C ASP A 103 -13.32 -16.44 7.64
N GLU A 104 -13.16 -16.48 6.32
CA GLU A 104 -12.00 -15.86 5.65
C GLU A 104 -12.05 -14.35 5.70
N MET A 105 -13.23 -13.78 5.54
CA MET A 105 -13.43 -12.34 5.59
C MET A 105 -13.20 -11.74 6.95
N GLN A 106 -13.51 -12.45 8.02
CA GLN A 106 -13.22 -11.98 9.38
C GLN A 106 -11.72 -11.85 9.62
N ILE A 107 -10.90 -12.80 9.15
CA ILE A 107 -9.43 -12.74 9.28
C ILE A 107 -8.88 -11.58 8.45
N VAL A 108 -9.31 -11.45 7.19
CA VAL A 108 -8.87 -10.36 6.30
C VAL A 108 -9.27 -8.99 6.86
N ASP A 109 -10.48 -8.85 7.39
CA ASP A 109 -10.95 -7.60 7.99
C ASP A 109 -10.15 -7.24 9.26
N ARG A 110 -9.83 -8.20 10.09
CA ARG A 110 -8.97 -8.02 11.27
C ARG A 110 -7.56 -7.58 10.89
N VAL A 111 -6.95 -8.25 9.91
CA VAL A 111 -5.63 -7.83 9.40
C VAL A 111 -5.70 -6.41 8.85
N ARG A 112 -6.72 -6.08 8.07
CA ARG A 112 -6.94 -4.72 7.56
C ARG A 112 -7.10 -3.69 8.68
N LYS A 113 -7.87 -4.01 9.72
CA LYS A 113 -8.03 -3.16 10.91
C LYS A 113 -6.71 -2.98 11.66
N ALA A 114 -5.96 -4.05 11.86
CA ALA A 114 -4.66 -4.00 12.53
C ALA A 114 -3.63 -3.16 11.73
N VAL A 115 -3.59 -3.32 10.40
CA VAL A 115 -2.75 -2.51 9.50
C VAL A 115 -3.17 -1.03 9.52
N ALA A 116 -4.47 -0.75 9.65
CA ALA A 116 -4.99 0.61 9.73
C ALA A 116 -4.44 1.41 10.92
N LEU A 117 -4.16 0.72 12.01
CA LEU A 117 -3.64 1.31 13.25
C LEU A 117 -2.12 1.55 13.23
N LEU A 118 -1.41 1.12 12.20
CA LEU A 118 -0.01 1.44 11.99
C LEU A 118 0.15 2.93 11.62
N SER A 119 1.28 3.53 12.03
CA SER A 119 1.61 4.88 11.54
C SER A 119 1.76 4.87 10.00
N ALA A 120 1.55 6.01 9.36
CA ALA A 120 1.64 6.13 7.90
C ALA A 120 2.98 5.57 7.37
N GLY A 121 4.12 5.94 7.98
CA GLY A 121 5.42 5.45 7.54
C GLY A 121 5.66 3.96 7.77
N GLN A 122 5.08 3.36 8.83
CA GLN A 122 5.12 1.92 9.04
C GLN A 122 4.29 1.19 7.99
N ARG A 123 3.11 1.70 7.69
CA ARG A 123 2.18 1.15 6.71
C ARG A 123 2.76 1.19 5.30
N GLN A 124 3.38 2.32 4.91
CA GLN A 124 4.06 2.45 3.62
C GLN A 124 5.16 1.40 3.45
N VAL A 125 6.07 1.29 4.42
CA VAL A 125 7.16 0.32 4.36
C VAL A 125 6.65 -1.11 4.31
N MET A 126 5.70 -1.47 5.18
CA MET A 126 5.14 -2.82 5.23
C MET A 126 4.43 -3.20 3.93
N THR A 127 3.64 -2.29 3.36
CA THR A 127 2.94 -2.54 2.10
C THR A 127 3.91 -2.79 0.96
N LEU A 128 4.97 -1.99 0.84
CA LEU A 128 5.95 -2.13 -0.24
C LEU A 128 6.79 -3.40 -0.08
N VAL A 129 7.21 -3.75 1.13
CA VAL A 129 8.03 -4.95 1.36
C VAL A 129 7.18 -6.21 1.35
N ASP A 130 6.13 -6.28 2.18
CA ASP A 130 5.42 -7.53 2.45
C ASP A 130 4.31 -7.84 1.44
N LEU A 131 3.70 -6.84 0.79
CA LEU A 131 2.66 -7.05 -0.22
C LEU A 131 3.19 -6.94 -1.65
N GLU A 132 4.07 -5.98 -1.93
CA GLU A 132 4.57 -5.75 -3.28
C GLU A 132 5.91 -6.45 -3.55
N GLY A 133 6.61 -6.92 -2.50
CA GLY A 133 7.84 -7.72 -2.62
C GLY A 133 9.08 -6.91 -2.98
N PHE A 134 9.07 -5.59 -2.78
CA PHE A 134 10.26 -4.76 -3.00
C PHE A 134 11.34 -5.05 -1.96
N SER A 135 12.60 -5.05 -2.40
CA SER A 135 13.75 -5.11 -1.51
C SER A 135 13.86 -3.85 -0.64
N TYR A 136 14.56 -3.94 0.47
CA TYR A 136 14.78 -2.78 1.37
C TYR A 136 15.48 -1.60 0.67
N ILE A 137 16.36 -1.91 -0.29
CA ILE A 137 17.05 -0.90 -1.10
C ILE A 137 16.04 -0.18 -2.01
N GLU A 138 15.18 -0.92 -2.72
CA GLU A 138 14.14 -0.32 -3.56
C GLU A 138 13.17 0.51 -2.73
N VAL A 139 12.71 0.01 -1.57
CA VAL A 139 11.82 0.77 -0.68
C VAL A 139 12.48 2.04 -0.16
N SER A 140 13.79 2.00 0.15
CA SER A 140 14.57 3.18 0.52
C SER A 140 14.56 4.23 -0.59
N GLN A 141 14.67 3.80 -1.85
CA GLN A 141 14.61 4.69 -3.03
C GLN A 141 13.19 5.19 -3.30
N ILE A 142 12.18 4.29 -3.23
CA ILE A 142 10.76 4.64 -3.45
C ILE A 142 10.27 5.70 -2.47
N LEU A 143 10.62 5.56 -1.19
CA LEU A 143 10.16 6.44 -0.11
C LEU A 143 11.12 7.59 0.19
N GLU A 144 12.29 7.62 -0.46
CA GLU A 144 13.36 8.61 -0.23
C GLU A 144 13.78 8.69 1.25
N ILE A 145 13.92 7.53 1.91
CA ILE A 145 14.34 7.41 3.31
C ILE A 145 15.55 6.49 3.47
N PRO A 146 16.40 6.68 4.49
CA PRO A 146 17.53 5.80 4.74
C PRO A 146 17.11 4.34 4.92
N ILE A 147 17.92 3.39 4.42
CA ILE A 147 17.62 1.95 4.52
C ILE A 147 17.48 1.49 5.98
N GLY A 148 18.23 2.07 6.92
CA GLY A 148 18.07 1.81 8.36
C GLY A 148 16.69 2.24 8.88
N THR A 149 16.10 3.29 8.29
CA THR A 149 14.72 3.73 8.59
C THR A 149 13.70 2.73 8.03
N VAL A 150 13.93 2.17 6.83
CA VAL A 150 13.09 1.10 6.27
C VAL A 150 13.06 -0.10 7.23
N MET A 151 14.25 -0.59 7.62
CA MET A 151 14.39 -1.75 8.52
C MET A 151 13.71 -1.52 9.87
N SER A 152 13.94 -0.36 10.50
CA SER A 152 13.38 -0.05 11.81
C SER A 152 11.86 0.15 11.78
N ARG A 153 11.31 0.78 10.71
CA ARG A 153 9.87 0.93 10.52
C ARG A 153 9.21 -0.42 10.27
N LEU A 154 9.80 -1.29 9.44
CA LEU A 154 9.28 -2.62 9.15
C LEU A 154 9.25 -3.50 10.41
N CYS A 155 10.34 -3.51 11.17
CA CYS A 155 10.41 -4.26 12.43
C CYS A 155 9.30 -3.83 13.40
N ARG A 156 9.13 -2.51 13.61
CA ARG A 156 8.07 -1.98 14.48
C ARG A 156 6.67 -2.29 13.93
N ALA A 157 6.47 -2.21 12.62
CA ALA A 157 5.19 -2.53 11.99
C ALA A 157 4.80 -3.98 12.20
N ARG A 158 5.73 -4.92 11.96
CA ARG A 158 5.51 -6.36 12.16
C ARG A 158 5.25 -6.72 13.61
N ASN A 159 5.97 -6.12 14.55
CA ASN A 159 5.76 -6.34 15.98
C ASN A 159 4.38 -5.81 16.41
N ALA A 160 4.02 -4.60 16.02
CA ALA A 160 2.72 -4.03 16.34
C ALA A 160 1.55 -4.84 15.74
N LEU A 161 1.73 -5.36 14.51
CA LEU A 161 0.73 -6.22 13.89
C LEU A 161 0.61 -7.56 14.62
N LYS A 162 1.74 -8.19 14.96
CA LYS A 162 1.78 -9.45 15.72
C LYS A 162 1.08 -9.32 17.07
N GLU A 163 1.42 -8.31 17.85
CA GLU A 163 0.81 -8.07 19.18
C GLU A 163 -0.71 -7.90 19.10
N ARG A 164 -1.18 -7.14 18.10
CA ARG A 164 -2.62 -6.91 17.90
C ARG A 164 -3.35 -8.17 17.48
N LEU A 165 -2.81 -8.91 16.52
CA LEU A 165 -3.43 -10.15 16.07
C LEU A 165 -3.47 -11.19 17.19
N LEU A 166 -2.39 -11.35 17.96
CA LEU A 166 -2.37 -12.25 19.11
C LEU A 166 -3.42 -11.86 20.16
N SER A 167 -3.53 -10.58 20.51
CA SER A 167 -4.52 -10.11 21.48
C SER A 167 -5.97 -10.33 21.01
N GLU A 168 -6.22 -10.32 19.71
CA GLU A 168 -7.55 -10.63 19.14
C GLU A 168 -7.82 -12.14 19.12
N PHE A 169 -6.81 -12.96 18.83
CA PHE A 169 -6.95 -14.41 18.88
C PHE A 169 -7.17 -14.94 20.31
N GLU A 170 -6.53 -14.34 21.32
CA GLU A 170 -6.75 -14.69 22.71
C GLU A 170 -8.19 -14.43 23.17
N LYS A 171 -8.85 -13.42 22.60
CA LYS A 171 -10.26 -13.10 22.89
C LYS A 171 -11.26 -14.04 22.22
N GLN A 172 -10.83 -14.86 21.25
CA GLN A 172 -11.68 -15.81 20.51
C GLN A 172 -10.96 -17.14 20.26
N PRO A 173 -10.96 -18.08 21.21
CA PRO A 173 -10.20 -19.35 21.14
C PRO A 173 -10.56 -20.25 19.94
N GLY A 174 -11.77 -20.15 19.38
CA GLY A 174 -12.20 -20.96 18.24
C GLY A 174 -11.52 -20.67 16.90
N LEU A 175 -10.87 -19.52 16.76
CA LEU A 175 -10.17 -19.13 15.53
C LEU A 175 -8.71 -19.65 15.46
N GLN A 176 -8.09 -19.96 16.59
CA GLN A 176 -6.72 -20.52 16.61
C GLN A 176 -6.65 -21.85 15.86
N ASP A 177 -7.66 -22.70 15.99
CA ASP A 177 -7.71 -24.02 15.34
C ASP A 177 -7.89 -23.91 13.82
N ALA A 178 -8.61 -22.92 13.33
CA ALA A 178 -8.82 -22.69 11.89
C ALA A 178 -7.55 -22.24 11.17
N VAL A 179 -6.75 -21.36 11.80
CA VAL A 179 -5.49 -20.84 11.24
C VAL A 179 -4.41 -21.92 11.28
N LEU A 180 -4.29 -22.68 12.38
CA LEU A 180 -3.28 -23.73 12.51
C LEU A 180 -3.52 -24.95 11.60
N ARG A 181 -4.76 -25.24 11.21
CA ARG A 181 -5.07 -26.29 10.23
C ARG A 181 -4.66 -25.97 8.80
N ARG A 182 -4.45 -24.70 8.46
CA ARG A 182 -4.08 -24.26 7.09
C ARG A 182 -2.59 -24.06 6.87
N VAL A 183 -1.78 -24.00 7.92
CA VAL A 183 -0.32 -23.82 7.84
C VAL A 183 0.41 -25.18 7.83
N LYS A 184 -0.32 -26.29 7.97
CA LYS A 184 0.17 -27.65 7.72
C LYS A 184 -0.21 -28.10 6.31
#